data_4c168b05b03961e4d622f12776b42c34
#
_entry.id   4c168b05b03961e4d622f12776b42c34
#
_cell.length_a   1.000
_cell.length_b   1.000
_cell.length_c   1.000
_cell.angle_alpha   90.00
_cell.angle_beta   90.00
_cell.angle_gamma   90.00
#
_symmetry.space_group_name_H-M   'P 1'
#
loop_
_entity.id
_entity.type
_entity.pdbx_description
1 polymer ?
#
loop_
_entity_poly.entity_id
_entity_poly.type
_entity_poly.pdbx_seq_one_letter_code
_entity_poly.pdbx_strand_id
1 'polypeptide(L)'
;SFLDLLLEAAERHWEELCGAMEKQRAGELRRIGPDAPERWWPRLRVISCWGEQAAEPGWRALRGRFPSVRVQPKGLLATEAVVTIPLRDSHVLAVGSHFFEFLDQGGDPRLAHELERGRVYEVVVTNGGGLWRYRLGDLVECTGHLGNTPTLRFLGRAGNVSDLRGEKLSEAFVAEVFAEVWPDESRPRAYLRAVADE
;
A
#
# COMPACT_ATOMS: atom_id res chain seq x y z
N SER A 1 -9.92 -1.47 -0.35
CA SER A 1 -9.12 -1.34 -1.60
C SER A 1 -10.03 -1.18 -2.81
N PHE A 2 -9.47 -0.79 -3.97
CA PHE A 2 -10.25 -0.74 -5.22
C PHE A 2 -10.85 -2.11 -5.59
N LEU A 3 -10.10 -3.17 -5.34
CA LEU A 3 -10.58 -4.54 -5.57
C LEU A 3 -11.80 -4.88 -4.68
N ASP A 4 -11.82 -4.44 -3.42
CA ASP A 4 -12.98 -4.66 -2.54
C ASP A 4 -14.23 -4.01 -3.12
N LEU A 5 -14.10 -2.77 -3.64
CA LEU A 5 -15.21 -2.08 -4.30
C LEU A 5 -15.72 -2.83 -5.53
N LEU A 6 -14.81 -3.37 -6.34
CA LEU A 6 -15.18 -4.19 -7.50
C LEU A 6 -15.88 -5.48 -7.08
N LEU A 7 -15.42 -6.13 -6.03
CA LEU A 7 -16.06 -7.35 -5.51
C LEU A 7 -17.45 -7.06 -4.96
N GLU A 8 -17.60 -6.01 -4.15
CA GLU A 8 -18.89 -5.56 -3.65
C GLU A 8 -19.87 -5.19 -4.78
N ALA A 9 -19.36 -4.54 -5.83
CA ALA A 9 -20.17 -4.24 -7.01
C ALA A 9 -20.57 -5.52 -7.77
N ALA A 10 -19.63 -6.46 -7.93
CA ALA A 10 -19.89 -7.74 -8.58
C ALA A 10 -20.93 -8.57 -7.81
N GLU A 11 -20.87 -8.60 -6.48
CA GLU A 11 -21.85 -9.26 -5.62
C GLU A 11 -23.23 -8.64 -5.77
N ARG A 12 -23.28 -7.30 -5.78
CA ARG A 12 -24.54 -6.53 -5.90
C ARG A 12 -25.22 -6.68 -7.26
N HIS A 13 -24.43 -6.77 -8.32
CA HIS A 13 -24.90 -6.89 -9.72
C HIS A 13 -24.69 -8.28 -10.31
N TRP A 14 -24.70 -9.32 -9.45
CA TRP A 14 -24.29 -10.68 -9.84
C TRP A 14 -25.03 -11.25 -11.05
N GLU A 15 -26.35 -11.17 -11.08
CA GLU A 15 -27.15 -11.71 -12.17
C GLU A 15 -26.96 -10.94 -13.49
N GLU A 16 -26.79 -9.64 -13.40
CA GLU A 16 -26.49 -8.78 -14.55
C GLU A 16 -25.13 -9.14 -15.16
N LEU A 17 -24.12 -9.28 -14.30
CA LEU A 17 -22.78 -9.73 -14.70
C LEU A 17 -22.81 -11.12 -15.35
N CYS A 18 -23.49 -12.08 -14.75
CA CYS A 18 -23.64 -13.40 -15.31
C CYS A 18 -24.41 -13.36 -16.64
N GLY A 19 -25.39 -12.47 -16.78
CA GLY A 19 -26.15 -12.29 -18.02
C GLY A 19 -25.31 -11.75 -19.17
N ALA A 20 -24.29 -10.94 -18.88
CA ALA A 20 -23.38 -10.36 -19.86
C ALA A 20 -22.24 -11.31 -20.28
N MET A 21 -22.10 -12.48 -19.64
CA MET A 21 -21.03 -13.44 -19.91
C MET A 21 -21.46 -14.54 -20.88
N GLU A 22 -20.46 -15.22 -21.44
CA GLU A 22 -20.67 -16.45 -22.21
C GLU A 22 -21.42 -17.50 -21.37
N LYS A 23 -22.38 -18.22 -21.98
CA LYS A 23 -23.31 -19.14 -21.29
C LYS A 23 -22.61 -20.18 -20.40
N GLN A 24 -21.51 -20.74 -20.87
CA GLN A 24 -20.76 -21.74 -20.09
C GLN A 24 -20.20 -21.11 -18.81
N ARG A 25 -19.55 -19.98 -18.95
CA ARG A 25 -18.94 -19.26 -17.82
C ARG A 25 -19.98 -18.72 -16.84
N ALA A 26 -21.07 -18.18 -17.34
CA ALA A 26 -22.22 -17.74 -16.55
C ALA A 26 -22.78 -18.90 -15.70
N GLY A 27 -22.94 -20.09 -16.30
CA GLY A 27 -23.41 -21.28 -15.61
C GLY A 27 -22.46 -21.77 -14.51
N GLU A 28 -21.13 -21.65 -14.72
CA GLU A 28 -20.12 -21.97 -13.70
C GLU A 28 -20.21 -20.99 -12.52
N LEU A 29 -20.27 -19.70 -12.81
CA LEU A 29 -20.31 -18.67 -11.78
C LEU A 29 -21.60 -18.71 -10.96
N ARG A 30 -22.76 -18.94 -11.60
CA ARG A 30 -24.02 -19.10 -10.85
C ARG A 30 -24.01 -20.30 -9.90
N ARG A 31 -23.28 -21.38 -10.26
CA ARG A 31 -23.09 -22.52 -9.33
C ARG A 31 -22.17 -22.21 -8.17
N ILE A 32 -21.20 -21.30 -8.37
CA ILE A 32 -20.26 -20.86 -7.31
C ILE A 32 -20.97 -19.88 -6.37
N GLY A 33 -21.73 -18.94 -6.90
CA GLY A 33 -22.40 -17.87 -6.16
C GLY A 33 -21.57 -16.63 -5.97
N PRO A 34 -22.21 -15.52 -5.55
CA PRO A 34 -21.54 -14.23 -5.31
C PRO A 34 -20.61 -14.22 -4.08
N ASP A 35 -20.88 -15.06 -3.07
CA ASP A 35 -20.20 -15.01 -1.78
C ASP A 35 -18.84 -15.73 -1.74
N ALA A 36 -18.38 -16.29 -2.88
CA ALA A 36 -17.14 -17.06 -2.96
C ALA A 36 -16.17 -16.51 -4.01
N PRO A 37 -15.67 -15.26 -3.87
CA PRO A 37 -14.86 -14.61 -4.90
C PRO A 37 -13.56 -15.34 -5.21
N GLU A 38 -12.96 -16.05 -4.27
CA GLU A 38 -11.76 -16.87 -4.49
C GLU A 38 -11.97 -17.99 -5.52
N ARG A 39 -13.21 -18.45 -5.68
CA ARG A 39 -13.59 -19.52 -6.62
C ARG A 39 -13.95 -18.98 -8.00
N TRP A 40 -14.16 -17.68 -8.15
CA TRP A 40 -14.47 -17.09 -9.46
C TRP A 40 -13.29 -17.23 -10.42
N TRP A 41 -12.06 -17.24 -9.91
CA TRP A 41 -10.83 -17.36 -10.71
C TRP A 41 -10.01 -18.57 -10.28
N PRO A 42 -10.29 -19.78 -10.78
CA PRO A 42 -9.66 -21.04 -10.31
C PRO A 42 -8.13 -21.08 -10.54
N ARG A 43 -7.61 -20.21 -11.41
CA ARG A 43 -6.16 -20.08 -11.65
C ARG A 43 -5.50 -18.90 -10.92
N LEU A 44 -6.24 -18.15 -10.14
CA LEU A 44 -5.69 -17.04 -9.37
C LEU A 44 -4.73 -17.60 -8.30
N ARG A 45 -3.51 -17.12 -8.30
CA ARG A 45 -2.46 -17.54 -7.36
C ARG A 45 -1.97 -16.41 -6.49
N VAL A 46 -1.97 -15.19 -7.02
CA VAL A 46 -1.44 -14.01 -6.35
C VAL A 46 -2.33 -12.81 -6.61
N ILE A 47 -2.64 -12.07 -5.56
CA ILE A 47 -3.17 -10.71 -5.63
C ILE A 47 -2.08 -9.79 -5.10
N SER A 48 -1.61 -8.87 -5.91
CA SER A 48 -0.63 -7.88 -5.49
C SER A 48 -1.31 -6.52 -5.33
N CYS A 49 -1.26 -5.97 -4.13
CA CYS A 49 -1.93 -4.72 -3.78
C CYS A 49 -1.12 -3.91 -2.76
N TRP A 50 -1.51 -2.67 -2.52
CA TRP A 50 -0.98 -1.89 -1.41
C TRP A 50 -1.36 -2.56 -0.09
N GLY A 51 -0.43 -2.66 0.85
CA GLY A 51 -0.63 -3.38 2.11
C GLY A 51 0.03 -2.73 3.33
N GLU A 52 0.51 -1.50 3.20
CA GLU A 52 1.16 -0.75 4.28
C GLU A 52 0.36 0.51 4.61
N GLN A 53 0.46 0.98 5.84
CA GLN A 53 -0.20 2.18 6.35
C GLN A 53 -1.72 2.20 6.09
N ALA A 54 -2.26 3.25 5.53
CA ALA A 54 -3.69 3.41 5.23
C ALA A 54 -4.28 2.29 4.36
N ALA A 55 -3.45 1.52 3.64
CA ALA A 55 -3.89 0.39 2.82
C ALA A 55 -3.97 -0.95 3.58
N GLU A 56 -3.40 -1.04 4.78
CA GLU A 56 -3.32 -2.28 5.56
C GLU A 56 -4.70 -2.90 5.87
N PRO A 57 -5.73 -2.15 6.29
CA PRO A 57 -7.05 -2.72 6.53
C PRO A 57 -7.65 -3.38 5.28
N GLY A 58 -7.54 -2.74 4.11
CA GLY A 58 -7.98 -3.32 2.84
C GLY A 58 -7.20 -4.59 2.44
N TRP A 59 -5.90 -4.62 2.69
CA TRP A 59 -5.09 -5.81 2.47
C TRP A 59 -5.51 -6.98 3.39
N ARG A 60 -5.80 -6.71 4.67
CA ARG A 60 -6.30 -7.73 5.61
C ARG A 60 -7.67 -8.26 5.19
N ALA A 61 -8.58 -7.39 4.76
CA ALA A 61 -9.89 -7.77 4.25
C ALA A 61 -9.77 -8.69 3.03
N LEU A 62 -8.91 -8.36 2.06
CA LEU A 62 -8.66 -9.20 0.90
C LEU A 62 -8.09 -10.57 1.28
N ARG A 63 -7.21 -10.66 2.26
CA ARG A 63 -6.71 -11.95 2.76
C ARG A 63 -7.83 -12.82 3.33
N GLY A 64 -8.79 -12.24 4.01
CA GLY A 64 -9.98 -12.95 4.51
C GLY A 64 -10.87 -13.46 3.38
N ARG A 65 -11.02 -12.69 2.31
CA ARG A 65 -11.84 -13.04 1.14
C ARG A 65 -11.18 -14.05 0.20
N PHE A 66 -9.84 -14.17 0.24
CA PHE A 66 -9.02 -15.03 -0.63
C PHE A 66 -8.07 -15.91 0.19
N PRO A 67 -8.57 -16.79 1.07
CA PRO A 67 -7.73 -17.56 2.00
C PRO A 67 -6.76 -18.53 1.31
N SER A 68 -7.09 -19.00 0.10
CA SER A 68 -6.24 -19.90 -0.71
C SER A 68 -5.33 -19.18 -1.71
N VAL A 69 -5.42 -17.84 -1.80
CA VAL A 69 -4.64 -17.02 -2.72
C VAL A 69 -3.60 -16.21 -1.95
N ARG A 70 -2.38 -16.13 -2.46
CA ARG A 70 -1.36 -15.27 -1.87
C ARG A 70 -1.70 -13.79 -2.10
N VAL A 71 -2.12 -13.07 -1.06
CA VAL A 71 -2.29 -11.62 -1.10
C VAL A 71 -0.98 -10.97 -0.68
N GLN A 72 -0.24 -10.46 -1.65
CA GLN A 72 1.12 -9.93 -1.48
C GLN A 72 1.10 -8.40 -1.46
N PRO A 73 1.65 -7.75 -0.41
CA PRO A 73 1.88 -6.32 -0.44
C PRO A 73 2.95 -5.97 -1.47
N LYS A 74 2.74 -4.89 -2.22
CA LYS A 74 3.62 -4.50 -3.35
C LYS A 74 4.99 -3.98 -2.95
N GLY A 75 5.15 -3.43 -1.77
CA GLY A 75 6.27 -2.58 -1.43
C GLY A 75 6.10 -1.15 -1.96
N LEU A 76 7.12 -0.33 -1.79
CA LEU A 76 7.10 1.07 -2.16
C LEU A 76 7.36 1.25 -3.66
N LEU A 77 6.31 1.63 -4.38
CA LEU A 77 6.33 1.97 -5.79
C LEU A 77 5.84 3.41 -5.95
N ALA A 78 6.68 4.27 -6.47
CA ALA A 78 6.36 5.63 -6.90
C ALA A 78 6.38 5.70 -8.43
N THR A 79 5.82 6.76 -9.00
CA THR A 79 5.92 7.04 -10.44
C THR A 79 7.38 7.23 -10.86
N GLU A 80 8.17 7.82 -9.97
CA GLU A 80 9.57 8.19 -10.15
C GLU A 80 10.53 7.00 -9.99
N ALA A 81 10.15 6.01 -9.18
CA ALA A 81 11.05 4.90 -8.85
C ALA A 81 10.33 3.65 -8.31
N VAL A 82 10.89 2.50 -8.61
CA VAL A 82 10.65 1.27 -7.87
C VAL A 82 11.63 1.26 -6.70
N VAL A 83 11.15 1.60 -5.50
CA VAL A 83 12.00 1.73 -4.31
C VAL A 83 12.22 0.38 -3.65
N THR A 84 11.16 -0.38 -3.40
CA THR A 84 11.29 -1.73 -2.82
C THR A 84 10.49 -2.76 -3.60
N ILE A 85 10.95 -4.01 -3.51
CA ILE A 85 10.26 -5.17 -4.04
C ILE A 85 9.96 -6.17 -2.91
N PRO A 86 8.79 -6.84 -2.94
CA PRO A 86 8.48 -7.87 -1.96
C PRO A 86 9.34 -9.12 -2.26
N LEU A 87 10.16 -9.50 -1.30
CA LEU A 87 10.96 -10.71 -1.37
C LEU A 87 10.85 -11.46 -0.05
N ARG A 88 10.33 -12.70 -0.10
CA ARG A 88 9.92 -13.47 1.09
C ARG A 88 8.89 -12.65 1.89
N ASP A 89 9.17 -12.38 3.16
CA ASP A 89 8.28 -11.63 4.06
C ASP A 89 8.80 -10.20 4.34
N SER A 90 9.63 -9.68 3.44
CA SER A 90 10.26 -8.36 3.57
C SER A 90 10.12 -7.56 2.29
N HIS A 91 10.21 -6.24 2.42
CA HIS A 91 10.36 -5.34 1.27
C HIS A 91 11.82 -4.93 1.16
N VAL A 92 12.50 -5.48 0.15
CA VAL A 92 13.93 -5.28 -0.08
C VAL A 92 14.14 -4.11 -1.01
N LEU A 93 15.12 -3.25 -0.73
CA LEU A 93 15.49 -2.15 -1.62
C LEU A 93 15.85 -2.67 -3.02
N ALA A 94 15.27 -2.07 -4.05
CA ALA A 94 15.53 -2.43 -5.44
C ALA A 94 16.84 -1.80 -5.93
N VAL A 95 17.97 -2.17 -5.33
CA VAL A 95 19.31 -1.58 -5.55
C VAL A 95 19.76 -1.57 -7.01
N GLY A 96 19.21 -2.44 -7.84
CA GLY A 96 19.54 -2.49 -9.28
C GLY A 96 18.65 -1.59 -10.15
N SER A 97 17.63 -0.92 -9.58
CA SER A 97 16.70 -0.09 -10.36
C SER A 97 17.21 1.33 -10.55
N HIS A 98 17.65 1.97 -9.48
CA HIS A 98 18.05 3.38 -9.45
C HIS A 98 19.20 3.58 -8.44
N PHE A 99 19.79 4.77 -8.45
CA PHE A 99 20.69 5.19 -7.38
C PHE A 99 19.85 5.82 -6.27
N PHE A 100 20.01 5.30 -5.05
CA PHE A 100 19.27 5.76 -3.88
C PHE A 100 20.19 6.38 -2.85
N GLU A 101 19.72 7.50 -2.30
CA GLU A 101 20.22 8.12 -1.09
C GLU A 101 19.07 8.19 -0.07
N PHE A 102 19.41 8.29 1.19
CA PHE A 102 18.45 8.32 2.28
C PHE A 102 18.82 9.45 3.23
N LEU A 103 17.95 10.44 3.38
CA LEU A 103 18.19 11.54 4.32
C LEU A 103 17.76 11.09 5.71
N ASP A 104 18.67 11.19 6.67
CA ASP A 104 18.36 10.98 8.07
C ASP A 104 17.60 12.17 8.67
N GLN A 105 17.25 12.12 9.96
CA GLN A 105 16.50 13.19 10.64
C GLN A 105 17.24 14.54 10.67
N GLY A 106 18.56 14.52 10.54
CA GLY A 106 19.39 15.73 10.41
C GLY A 106 19.44 16.28 8.99
N GLY A 107 18.93 15.53 8.01
CA GLY A 107 19.02 15.84 6.59
C GLY A 107 20.35 15.41 5.94
N ASP A 108 21.17 14.63 6.67
CA ASP A 108 22.41 14.10 6.14
C ASP A 108 22.14 12.91 5.22
N PRO A 109 22.77 12.85 4.02
CA PRO A 109 22.60 11.75 3.12
C PRO A 109 23.33 10.50 3.60
N ARG A 110 22.65 9.35 3.48
CA ARG A 110 23.17 8.01 3.73
C ARG A 110 23.04 7.17 2.48
N LEU A 111 24.00 6.29 2.24
CA LEU A 111 23.90 5.27 1.20
C LEU A 111 23.18 4.03 1.74
N ALA A 112 22.71 3.18 0.85
CA ALA A 112 21.94 1.99 1.21
C ALA A 112 22.60 1.08 2.25
N HIS A 113 23.91 0.94 2.18
CA HIS A 113 24.69 0.08 3.12
C HIS A 113 24.95 0.73 4.49
N GLU A 114 24.66 2.03 4.63
CA GLU A 114 24.83 2.80 5.86
C GLU A 114 23.55 2.88 6.69
N LEU A 115 22.44 2.31 6.19
CA LEU A 115 21.16 2.37 6.89
C LEU A 115 21.19 1.50 8.15
N GLU A 116 20.78 2.08 9.26
CA GLU A 116 20.71 1.43 10.56
C GLU A 116 19.28 0.92 10.83
N ARG A 117 19.19 -0.31 11.33
CA ARG A 117 17.90 -0.91 11.71
C ARG A 117 17.17 -0.07 12.75
N GLY A 118 15.88 0.14 12.53
CA GLY A 118 14.98 0.91 13.39
C GLY A 118 15.03 2.42 13.17
N ARG A 119 15.90 2.90 12.27
CA ARG A 119 15.95 4.32 11.93
C ARG A 119 15.04 4.65 10.74
N VAL A 120 14.57 5.88 10.73
CA VAL A 120 13.69 6.44 9.71
C VAL A 120 14.49 7.37 8.81
N TYR A 121 14.20 7.28 7.51
CA TYR A 121 14.88 8.03 6.46
C TYR A 121 13.86 8.53 5.42
N GLU A 122 14.16 9.66 4.78
CA GLU A 122 13.46 10.10 3.58
C GLU A 122 14.18 9.58 2.34
N VAL A 123 13.43 9.05 1.39
CA VAL A 123 13.99 8.48 0.16
C VAL A 123 14.32 9.57 -0.86
N VAL A 124 15.54 9.52 -1.38
CA VAL A 124 16.02 10.37 -2.49
C VAL A 124 16.44 9.46 -3.64
N VAL A 125 16.04 9.79 -4.85
CA VAL A 125 16.33 8.98 -6.04
C VAL A 125 17.05 9.77 -7.13
N THR A 126 18.01 9.12 -7.77
CA THR A 126 18.58 9.55 -9.04
C THR A 126 18.31 8.46 -10.07
N ASN A 127 17.69 8.80 -11.19
CA ASN A 127 17.32 7.84 -12.23
C ASN A 127 17.72 8.26 -13.65
N GLY A 128 17.72 7.31 -14.57
CA GLY A 128 18.02 7.55 -15.98
C GLY A 128 16.97 8.38 -16.74
N GLY A 129 15.81 8.66 -16.13
CA GLY A 129 14.75 9.51 -16.68
C GLY A 129 14.98 11.00 -16.46
N GLY A 130 16.11 11.39 -15.83
CA GLY A 130 16.50 12.80 -15.65
C GLY A 130 16.22 13.34 -14.24
N LEU A 131 15.79 12.52 -13.29
CA LEU A 131 15.68 12.94 -11.90
C LEU A 131 17.05 12.82 -11.22
N TRP A 132 17.55 13.95 -10.71
CA TRP A 132 18.81 14.04 -10.00
C TRP A 132 18.57 14.42 -8.54
N ARG A 133 18.91 13.50 -7.61
CA ARG A 133 18.73 13.69 -6.17
C ARG A 133 17.32 14.19 -5.83
N TYR A 134 16.33 13.58 -6.49
CA TYR A 134 14.93 13.95 -6.30
C TYR A 134 14.40 13.37 -4.98
N ARG A 135 13.91 14.24 -4.12
CA ARG A 135 13.28 13.85 -2.85
C ARG A 135 11.88 13.34 -3.15
N LEU A 136 11.65 12.05 -2.91
CA LEU A 136 10.31 11.46 -3.09
C LEU A 136 9.30 11.99 -2.07
N GLY A 137 9.79 12.44 -0.91
CA GLY A 137 8.96 12.77 0.23
C GLY A 137 8.41 11.53 0.95
N ASP A 138 8.81 10.35 0.56
CA ASP A 138 8.41 9.09 1.21
C ASP A 138 9.36 8.77 2.36
N LEU A 139 8.78 8.50 3.54
CA LEU A 139 9.51 8.07 4.73
C LEU A 139 9.50 6.55 4.83
N VAL A 140 10.68 6.00 5.10
CA VAL A 140 10.88 4.56 5.28
C VAL A 140 11.65 4.28 6.56
N GLU A 141 11.29 3.20 7.23
CA GLU A 141 12.08 2.64 8.33
C GLU A 141 12.96 1.50 7.80
N CYS A 142 14.24 1.48 8.14
CA CYS A 142 15.07 0.32 7.89
C CYS A 142 14.72 -0.79 8.90
N THR A 143 14.12 -1.88 8.42
CA THR A 143 13.72 -3.01 9.28
C THR A 143 14.82 -4.04 9.48
N GLY A 144 15.89 -3.95 8.69
CA GLY A 144 17.05 -4.85 8.70
C GLY A 144 17.68 -4.95 7.33
N HIS A 145 18.37 -6.08 7.09
CA HIS A 145 19.07 -6.32 5.82
C HIS A 145 18.89 -7.76 5.36
N LEU A 146 18.84 -7.94 4.06
CA LEU A 146 18.98 -9.22 3.38
C LEU A 146 20.36 -9.25 2.70
N GLY A 147 21.33 -9.94 3.32
CA GLY A 147 22.73 -9.75 2.98
C GLY A 147 23.14 -8.30 3.27
N ASN A 148 23.66 -7.60 2.27
CA ASN A 148 24.04 -6.18 2.38
C ASN A 148 22.93 -5.21 1.90
N THR A 149 21.77 -5.72 1.48
CA THR A 149 20.67 -4.91 0.94
C THR A 149 19.67 -4.59 2.05
N PRO A 150 19.36 -3.33 2.32
CA PRO A 150 18.41 -2.98 3.38
C PRO A 150 16.99 -3.44 3.02
N THR A 151 16.27 -3.82 4.07
CA THR A 151 14.82 -4.03 4.03
C THR A 151 14.14 -2.83 4.63
N LEU A 152 13.11 -2.34 3.96
CA LEU A 152 12.47 -1.08 4.29
C LEU A 152 10.96 -1.30 4.53
N ARG A 153 10.40 -0.52 5.45
CA ARG A 153 8.96 -0.41 5.68
C ARG A 153 8.53 1.02 5.40
N PHE A 154 7.53 1.20 4.55
CA PHE A 154 6.96 2.50 4.27
C PHE A 154 6.18 3.02 5.49
N LEU A 155 6.42 4.28 5.88
CA LEU A 155 5.77 4.93 7.02
C LEU A 155 4.75 6.01 6.63
N GLY A 156 4.82 6.50 5.39
CA GLY A 156 4.00 7.63 4.94
C GLY A 156 4.82 8.66 4.19
N ARG A 157 4.24 9.83 3.95
CA ARG A 157 4.93 10.94 3.27
C ARG A 157 5.37 12.02 4.25
N ALA A 158 6.58 12.50 4.06
CA ALA A 158 7.06 13.71 4.73
C ALA A 158 6.19 14.89 4.28
N GLY A 159 5.64 15.65 5.23
CA GLY A 159 4.83 16.82 4.92
C GLY A 159 3.32 16.59 4.77
N ASN A 160 2.81 15.35 4.88
CA ASN A 160 1.37 15.09 5.07
C ASN A 160 0.94 15.42 6.51
N VAL A 161 1.40 16.58 6.99
CA VAL A 161 0.99 17.14 8.27
C VAL A 161 0.18 18.37 7.95
N SER A 162 -1.10 18.40 8.26
CA SER A 162 -1.90 19.62 8.27
C SER A 162 -1.50 20.42 9.51
N ASP A 163 -0.95 21.59 9.30
CA ASP A 163 -0.57 22.54 10.35
C ASP A 163 -1.19 23.91 10.05
N LEU A 164 -2.51 23.97 10.05
CA LEU A 164 -3.23 25.22 9.76
C LEU A 164 -3.28 26.16 10.96
N ARG A 165 -3.27 25.61 12.18
CA ARG A 165 -3.38 26.40 13.44
C ARG A 165 -2.42 25.89 14.52
N GLY A 166 -1.29 25.26 14.13
CA GLY A 166 -0.31 24.70 15.05
C GLY A 166 -0.60 23.27 15.52
N GLU A 167 -1.72 22.67 15.07
CA GLU A 167 -2.02 21.26 15.28
C GLU A 167 -1.36 20.40 14.19
N LYS A 168 -0.32 19.72 14.50
CA LYS A 168 0.40 18.83 13.56
C LYS A 168 -0.38 17.53 13.34
N LEU A 169 -1.44 17.60 12.53
CA LEU A 169 -2.27 16.44 12.19
C LEU A 169 -1.60 15.64 11.06
N SER A 170 -0.96 14.53 11.39
CA SER A 170 -0.46 13.59 10.41
C SER A 170 -1.57 12.61 9.98
N GLU A 171 -1.49 12.10 8.74
CA GLU A 171 -2.41 11.07 8.24
C GLU A 171 -2.44 9.83 9.17
N ALA A 172 -1.28 9.44 9.71
CA ALA A 172 -1.16 8.33 10.64
C ALA A 172 -1.91 8.61 11.96
N PHE A 173 -1.75 9.80 12.55
CA PHE A 173 -2.46 10.21 13.77
C PHE A 173 -3.96 10.22 13.55
N VAL A 174 -4.42 10.80 12.44
CA VAL A 174 -5.84 10.83 12.10
C VAL A 174 -6.40 9.42 11.94
N ALA A 175 -5.68 8.52 11.27
CA ALA A 175 -6.08 7.13 11.09
C ALA A 175 -6.18 6.38 12.43
N GLU A 176 -5.26 6.65 13.37
CA GLU A 176 -5.26 6.07 14.71
C GLU A 176 -6.47 6.53 15.53
N VAL A 177 -6.74 7.84 15.55
CA VAL A 177 -7.93 8.41 16.21
C VAL A 177 -9.23 7.84 15.64
N PHE A 178 -9.32 7.71 14.30
CA PHE A 178 -10.49 7.09 13.69
C PHE A 178 -10.62 5.60 14.06
N ALA A 179 -9.51 4.88 14.24
CA ALA A 179 -9.55 3.48 14.70
C ALA A 179 -10.03 3.35 16.16
N GLU A 180 -9.69 4.33 16.99
CA GLU A 180 -10.12 4.37 18.40
C GLU A 180 -11.62 4.71 18.54
N VAL A 181 -12.10 5.68 17.75
CA VAL A 181 -13.49 6.16 17.79
C VAL A 181 -14.45 5.17 17.13
N TRP A 182 -14.02 4.48 16.07
CA TRP A 182 -14.80 3.47 15.33
C TRP A 182 -14.01 2.17 15.22
N PRO A 183 -14.01 1.34 16.27
CA PRO A 183 -13.20 0.11 16.29
C PRO A 183 -13.76 -1.04 15.47
N ASP A 184 -14.98 -0.94 14.97
CA ASP A 184 -15.68 -1.99 14.23
C ASP A 184 -15.63 -1.81 12.69
N GLU A 185 -16.13 -2.83 11.96
CA GLU A 185 -16.16 -2.82 10.49
C GLU A 185 -17.16 -1.80 9.90
N SER A 186 -18.02 -1.19 10.73
CA SER A 186 -18.95 -0.11 10.34
C SER A 186 -18.27 1.24 10.12
N ARG A 187 -16.95 1.29 10.29
CA ARG A 187 -16.12 2.48 10.16
C ARG A 187 -16.42 3.24 8.85
N PRO A 188 -16.87 4.50 8.94
CA PRO A 188 -17.14 5.28 7.75
C PRO A 188 -15.86 5.54 6.96
N ARG A 189 -15.95 5.54 5.65
CA ARG A 189 -14.88 6.07 4.80
C ARG A 189 -14.84 7.58 5.02
N ALA A 190 -13.86 8.04 5.77
CA ALA A 190 -13.71 9.43 6.12
C ALA A 190 -12.38 9.99 5.62
N TYR A 191 -12.35 11.28 5.35
CA TYR A 191 -11.14 12.03 5.07
C TYR A 191 -11.25 13.41 5.76
N LEU A 192 -10.10 13.93 6.17
CA LEU A 192 -10.02 15.31 6.63
C LEU A 192 -9.70 16.22 5.46
N ARG A 193 -10.45 17.30 5.35
CA ARG A 193 -10.20 18.37 4.41
C ARG A 193 -9.97 19.67 5.19
N ALA A 194 -8.85 20.32 4.90
CA ALA A 194 -8.62 21.67 5.38
C ALA A 194 -9.69 22.62 4.80
N VAL A 195 -10.40 23.33 5.65
CA VAL A 195 -11.30 24.42 5.26
C VAL A 195 -10.63 25.72 5.71
N ALA A 196 -10.27 26.57 4.75
CA ALA A 196 -9.87 27.94 5.06
C ALA A 196 -11.12 28.70 5.53
N ASP A 197 -11.07 29.32 6.71
CA ASP A 197 -12.08 30.28 7.12
C ASP A 197 -12.00 31.48 6.16
N GLU A 198 -13.12 31.86 5.55
CA GLU A 198 -13.27 33.07 4.74
C GLU A 198 -13.15 34.34 5.60
#